data_43900dbfbce7ff9024514c7cdbbc64d1
#
_entry.id   43900dbfbce7ff9024514c7cdbbc64d1
#
_cell.length_a   1.000
_cell.length_b   1.000
_cell.length_c   1.000
_cell.angle_alpha   90.00
_cell.angle_beta   90.00
_cell.angle_gamma   90.00
#
_symmetry.space_group_name_H-M   'P 1'
#
loop_
_entity.id
_entity.type
_entity.pdbx_description
1 polymer ?
#
loop_
_entity_poly.entity_id
_entity_poly.type
_entity_poly.pdbx_seq_one_letter_code
_entity_poly.pdbx_strand_id
1 'polypeptide(L)'
;QVTLNLSRAVDDSIQEAVLKVTLTLEDKDVYYYTRIEQNFNRSARECLNFAKSIHEKTFDKQYAEELEAYLEPNEESDNTTLQTVNIHSNISHLQWGDLNPQVSTDVDWSIKECNTVYTSLLARYQVTCTGDSGEVETYNVKEFFRVRCNAGQMYLLDYSRTMNQIFNGNK
;
A
#
# COMPACT_ATOMS: atom_id res chain seq x y z
N GLN A 1 21.69 0.29 -0.49
CA GLN A 1 20.97 -0.73 -1.27
C GLN A 1 21.95 -1.85 -1.61
N VAL A 2 21.56 -3.12 -1.35
CA VAL A 2 22.32 -4.32 -1.72
C VAL A 2 21.52 -5.08 -2.76
N THR A 3 22.15 -5.40 -3.90
CA THR A 3 21.55 -6.21 -4.95
C THR A 3 22.17 -7.60 -4.93
N LEU A 4 21.35 -8.64 -4.81
CA LEU A 4 21.77 -10.04 -4.85
C LEU A 4 21.25 -10.69 -6.14
N ASN A 5 22.14 -11.32 -6.91
CA ASN A 5 21.77 -12.11 -8.08
C ASN A 5 21.53 -13.57 -7.66
N LEU A 6 20.26 -13.99 -7.70
CA LEU A 6 19.83 -15.33 -7.30
C LEU A 6 19.65 -16.23 -8.53
N SER A 7 20.71 -16.49 -9.28
CA SER A 7 20.62 -17.20 -10.58
C SER A 7 20.21 -18.68 -10.50
N ARG A 8 20.16 -19.28 -9.30
CA ARG A 8 19.81 -20.69 -9.07
C ARG A 8 19.08 -20.94 -7.73
N ALA A 9 18.47 -19.92 -7.15
CA ALA A 9 17.83 -20.06 -5.84
C ALA A 9 16.55 -20.90 -5.89
N VAL A 10 15.90 -20.93 -7.04
CA VAL A 10 14.63 -21.64 -7.27
C VAL A 10 14.71 -22.25 -8.66
N ASP A 11 14.54 -23.54 -8.79
CA ASP A 11 14.41 -24.21 -10.09
C ASP A 11 12.92 -24.29 -10.50
N ASP A 12 12.65 -24.76 -11.72
CA ASP A 12 11.30 -24.82 -12.27
C ASP A 12 10.33 -25.72 -11.45
N SER A 13 10.86 -26.55 -10.56
CA SER A 13 10.09 -27.41 -9.67
C SER A 13 9.76 -26.78 -8.32
N ILE A 14 10.47 -25.70 -7.94
CA ILE A 14 10.33 -25.02 -6.66
C ILE A 14 9.66 -23.67 -6.88
N GLN A 15 8.38 -23.57 -6.52
CA GLN A 15 7.60 -22.34 -6.67
C GLN A 15 7.80 -21.34 -5.52
N GLU A 16 8.35 -21.80 -4.39
CA GLU A 16 8.50 -21.00 -3.18
C GLU A 16 9.78 -21.40 -2.44
N ALA A 17 10.52 -20.40 -1.95
CA ALA A 17 11.69 -20.58 -1.12
C ALA A 17 11.77 -19.49 -0.03
N VAL A 18 12.49 -19.77 1.04
CA VAL A 18 12.80 -18.80 2.10
C VAL A 18 14.24 -18.37 1.99
N LEU A 19 14.48 -17.08 1.79
CA LEU A 19 15.81 -16.48 1.89
C LEU A 19 16.08 -16.11 3.34
N LYS A 20 17.13 -16.68 3.93
CA LYS A 20 17.67 -16.26 5.21
C LYS A 20 18.86 -15.33 4.98
N VAL A 21 18.79 -14.11 5.48
CA VAL A 21 19.90 -13.17 5.51
C VAL A 21 20.50 -13.16 6.91
N THR A 22 21.79 -13.43 7.03
CA THR A 22 22.53 -13.37 8.29
C THR A 22 23.41 -12.13 8.28
N LEU A 23 23.25 -11.25 9.26
CA LEU A 23 24.18 -10.17 9.56
C LEU A 23 25.03 -10.60 10.73
N THR A 24 26.31 -10.83 10.49
CA THR A 24 27.30 -11.16 11.53
C THR A 24 27.86 -9.84 12.08
N LEU A 25 27.58 -9.59 13.34
CA LEU A 25 28.15 -8.50 14.15
C LEU A 25 29.27 -9.06 15.00
N GLU A 26 30.03 -8.19 15.66
CA GLU A 26 31.22 -8.62 16.45
C GLU A 26 30.88 -9.63 17.56
N ASP A 27 29.70 -9.54 18.17
CA ASP A 27 29.26 -10.30 19.34
C ASP A 27 28.03 -11.19 19.10
N LYS A 28 27.36 -11.06 17.93
CA LYS A 28 26.14 -11.82 17.64
C LYS A 28 25.78 -11.86 16.16
N ASP A 29 25.02 -12.86 15.78
CA ASP A 29 24.34 -12.94 14.49
C ASP A 29 22.90 -12.43 14.60
N VAL A 30 22.48 -11.64 13.62
CA VAL A 30 21.10 -11.20 13.45
C VAL A 30 20.55 -11.81 12.17
N TYR A 31 19.36 -12.39 12.24
CA TYR A 31 18.74 -13.11 11.14
C TYR A 31 17.52 -12.39 10.63
N TYR A 32 17.44 -12.26 9.29
CA TYR A 32 16.24 -11.79 8.59
C TYR A 32 15.78 -12.86 7.63
N TYR A 33 14.47 -12.95 7.45
CA TYR A 33 13.88 -13.92 6.55
C TYR A 33 12.94 -13.20 5.59
N THR A 34 12.98 -13.58 4.30
CA THR A 34 12.02 -13.17 3.31
C THR A 34 11.63 -14.34 2.42
N ARG A 35 10.41 -14.31 1.92
CA ARG A 35 9.91 -15.32 1.01
C ARG A 35 10.23 -14.93 -0.42
N ILE A 36 10.65 -15.90 -1.22
CA ILE A 36 10.83 -15.79 -2.66
C ILE A 36 9.77 -16.67 -3.29
N GLU A 37 8.98 -16.11 -4.18
CA GLU A 37 8.05 -16.86 -5.02
C GLU A 37 8.48 -16.71 -6.48
N GLN A 38 8.65 -17.85 -7.15
CA GLN A 38 8.84 -17.89 -8.59
C GLN A 38 7.50 -18.16 -9.26
N ASN A 39 7.06 -17.24 -10.10
CA ASN A 39 5.75 -17.37 -10.71
C ASN A 39 5.71 -16.76 -12.10
N PHE A 40 5.58 -17.62 -13.09
CA PHE A 40 5.57 -17.23 -14.51
C PHE A 40 4.23 -16.65 -15.00
N ASN A 41 3.14 -16.81 -14.23
CA ASN A 41 1.78 -16.43 -14.64
C ASN A 41 1.15 -15.37 -13.75
N ARG A 42 1.92 -14.65 -12.91
CA ARG A 42 1.37 -13.67 -11.98
C ARG A 42 1.74 -12.27 -12.37
N SER A 43 0.74 -11.41 -12.35
CA SER A 43 0.82 -9.99 -12.62
C SER A 43 1.19 -9.18 -11.39
N ALA A 44 2.07 -9.67 -10.50
CA ALA A 44 2.40 -8.98 -9.26
C ALA A 44 2.95 -7.58 -9.48
N ARG A 45 3.77 -7.40 -10.53
CA ARG A 45 4.32 -6.09 -10.90
C ARG A 45 3.23 -5.16 -11.43
N GLU A 46 2.36 -5.67 -12.28
CA GLU A 46 1.23 -4.94 -12.85
C GLU A 46 0.26 -4.54 -11.75
N CYS A 47 -0.07 -5.44 -10.82
CA CYS A 47 -0.89 -5.15 -9.64
C CYS A 47 -0.26 -4.08 -8.75
N LEU A 48 1.07 -4.14 -8.52
CA LEU A 48 1.78 -3.12 -7.75
C LEU A 48 1.75 -1.76 -8.45
N ASN A 49 1.98 -1.72 -9.76
CA ASN A 49 1.93 -0.48 -10.53
C ASN A 49 0.52 0.12 -10.53
N PHE A 50 -0.50 -0.71 -10.64
CA PHE A 50 -1.89 -0.27 -10.53
C PHE A 50 -2.20 0.31 -9.15
N ALA A 51 -1.83 -0.38 -8.06
CA ALA A 51 -2.02 0.12 -6.70
C ALA A 51 -1.30 1.45 -6.47
N LYS A 52 -0.07 1.61 -6.99
CA LYS A 52 0.68 2.88 -6.95
C LYS A 52 -0.06 3.99 -7.71
N SER A 53 -0.60 3.68 -8.88
CA SER A 53 -1.39 4.65 -9.66
C SER A 53 -2.66 5.09 -8.91
N ILE A 54 -3.38 4.15 -8.27
CA ILE A 54 -4.53 4.51 -7.42
C ILE A 54 -4.09 5.42 -6.27
N HIS A 55 -3.05 5.02 -5.52
CA HIS A 55 -2.48 5.80 -4.43
C HIS A 55 -2.18 7.24 -4.86
N GLU A 56 -1.40 7.44 -5.93
CA GLU A 56 -1.02 8.76 -6.43
C GLU A 56 -2.23 9.60 -6.80
N LYS A 57 -3.23 9.01 -7.45
CA LYS A 57 -4.46 9.68 -7.88
C LYS A 57 -5.36 10.10 -6.72
N THR A 58 -5.26 9.46 -5.54
CA THR A 58 -6.04 9.89 -4.37
C THR A 58 -5.67 11.30 -3.91
N PHE A 59 -4.47 11.79 -4.21
CA PHE A 59 -3.99 13.14 -3.86
C PHE A 59 -4.36 14.21 -4.90
N ASP A 60 -4.96 13.84 -6.02
CA ASP A 60 -5.28 14.76 -7.10
C ASP A 60 -6.77 14.67 -7.48
N LYS A 61 -7.52 15.73 -7.19
CA LYS A 61 -8.96 15.82 -7.42
C LYS A 61 -9.37 15.66 -8.88
N GLN A 62 -8.47 15.90 -9.85
CA GLN A 62 -8.78 15.72 -11.27
C GLN A 62 -9.11 14.26 -11.64
N TYR A 63 -8.66 13.28 -10.84
CA TYR A 63 -8.91 11.85 -11.06
C TYR A 63 -10.17 11.32 -10.37
N ALA A 64 -11.06 12.19 -9.86
CA ALA A 64 -12.25 11.77 -9.12
C ALA A 64 -13.13 10.79 -9.91
N GLU A 65 -13.46 11.13 -11.17
CA GLU A 65 -14.31 10.30 -12.03
C GLU A 65 -13.69 8.92 -12.31
N GLU A 66 -12.37 8.88 -12.51
CA GLU A 66 -11.65 7.61 -12.73
C GLU A 66 -11.65 6.75 -11.47
N LEU A 67 -11.39 7.34 -10.31
CA LEU A 67 -11.32 6.63 -9.04
C LEU A 67 -12.69 6.15 -8.57
N GLU A 68 -13.75 6.92 -8.85
CA GLU A 68 -15.13 6.55 -8.49
C GLU A 68 -15.54 5.22 -9.15
N ALA A 69 -15.04 4.93 -10.35
CA ALA A 69 -15.30 3.68 -11.05
C ALA A 69 -14.77 2.42 -10.32
N TYR A 70 -13.87 2.58 -9.36
CA TYR A 70 -13.34 1.47 -8.53
C TYR A 70 -14.02 1.37 -7.17
N LEU A 71 -14.86 2.32 -6.79
CA LEU A 71 -15.55 2.32 -5.51
C LEU A 71 -16.88 1.58 -5.59
N GLU A 72 -17.30 1.04 -4.47
CA GLU A 72 -18.59 0.38 -4.27
C GLU A 72 -19.34 1.04 -3.10
N PRO A 73 -19.73 2.34 -3.20
CA PRO A 73 -20.35 3.06 -2.10
C PRO A 73 -21.61 2.36 -1.62
N ASN A 74 -21.79 2.28 -0.31
CA ASN A 74 -23.00 1.76 0.30
C ASN A 74 -23.37 2.55 1.56
N GLU A 75 -24.60 2.33 2.07
CA GLU A 75 -25.13 3.05 3.24
C GLU A 75 -24.45 2.66 4.55
N GLU A 76 -23.74 1.53 4.60
CA GLU A 76 -23.03 1.06 5.80
C GLU A 76 -21.65 1.72 5.97
N SER A 77 -21.20 2.47 4.98
CA SER A 77 -19.91 3.12 4.99
C SER A 77 -19.91 4.33 5.92
N ASP A 78 -18.97 4.33 6.88
CA ASP A 78 -18.73 5.51 7.71
C ASP A 78 -17.98 6.58 6.92
N ASN A 79 -18.69 7.59 6.46
CA ASN A 79 -18.15 8.76 5.77
C ASN A 79 -18.09 10.00 6.69
N THR A 80 -17.98 9.82 8.00
CA THR A 80 -17.94 10.93 8.97
C THR A 80 -16.54 11.40 9.27
N THR A 81 -15.55 10.51 9.12
CA THR A 81 -14.14 10.84 9.41
C THR A 81 -13.20 10.32 8.31
N LEU A 82 -12.02 10.92 8.20
CA LEU A 82 -10.96 10.46 7.31
C LEU A 82 -10.03 9.41 7.97
N GLN A 83 -10.28 9.05 9.23
CA GLN A 83 -9.45 8.11 9.97
C GLN A 83 -9.44 6.72 9.34
N THR A 84 -10.59 6.29 8.82
CA THR A 84 -10.74 5.03 8.10
C THR A 84 -11.55 5.27 6.83
N VAL A 85 -10.96 4.92 5.70
CA VAL A 85 -11.58 4.98 4.37
C VAL A 85 -11.44 3.59 3.75
N ASN A 86 -12.45 3.13 3.03
CA ASN A 86 -12.43 1.83 2.38
C ASN A 86 -13.11 1.87 1.00
N ILE A 87 -13.19 0.73 0.32
CA ILE A 87 -13.77 0.62 -1.01
C ILE A 87 -15.25 1.06 -1.08
N HIS A 88 -15.96 1.07 0.07
CA HIS A 88 -17.35 1.49 0.16
C HIS A 88 -17.51 2.99 0.52
N SER A 89 -16.41 3.68 0.81
CA SER A 89 -16.42 5.12 1.08
C SER A 89 -16.74 5.92 -0.17
N ASN A 90 -17.22 7.14 0.00
CA ASN A 90 -17.44 8.04 -1.13
C ASN A 90 -16.12 8.62 -1.68
N ILE A 91 -16.17 9.13 -2.89
CA ILE A 91 -14.98 9.67 -3.59
C ILE A 91 -14.33 10.84 -2.84
N SER A 92 -15.12 11.68 -2.16
CA SER A 92 -14.57 12.79 -1.36
C SER A 92 -13.66 12.27 -0.25
N HIS A 93 -14.06 11.21 0.48
CA HIS A 93 -13.25 10.59 1.53
C HIS A 93 -12.03 9.88 0.96
N LEU A 94 -12.17 9.18 -0.16
CA LEU A 94 -11.04 8.58 -0.84
C LEU A 94 -9.97 9.63 -1.17
N GLN A 95 -10.38 10.77 -1.68
CA GLN A 95 -9.52 11.91 -2.05
C GLN A 95 -9.31 12.92 -0.92
N TRP A 96 -9.30 12.47 0.35
CA TRP A 96 -8.94 13.22 1.54
C TRP A 96 -9.86 14.38 1.93
N GLY A 97 -11.09 14.45 1.41
CA GLY A 97 -12.03 15.54 1.71
C GLY A 97 -11.41 16.91 1.43
N ASP A 98 -11.43 17.80 2.43
CA ASP A 98 -10.82 19.14 2.36
C ASP A 98 -9.38 19.17 2.94
N LEU A 99 -8.84 17.99 3.34
CA LEU A 99 -7.59 17.86 4.05
C LEU A 99 -6.41 17.95 3.10
N ASN A 100 -5.98 18.64 2.35
CA ASN A 100 -4.84 18.69 1.42
C ASN A 100 -3.52 18.09 1.98
N PRO A 101 -3.41 16.79 2.22
CA PRO A 101 -2.23 16.20 2.84
C PRO A 101 -1.03 16.21 1.88
N GLN A 102 0.16 16.36 2.47
CA GLN A 102 1.42 16.24 1.74
C GLN A 102 2.16 15.00 2.22
N VAL A 103 2.58 14.14 1.30
CA VAL A 103 3.40 12.96 1.64
C VAL A 103 4.76 13.46 2.14
N SER A 104 5.14 13.06 3.36
CA SER A 104 6.35 13.55 4.05
C SER A 104 7.47 12.52 4.16
N THR A 105 7.20 11.26 3.81
CA THR A 105 8.20 10.19 3.77
C THR A 105 8.11 9.41 2.46
N ASP A 106 9.13 8.60 2.15
CA ASP A 106 9.01 7.60 1.11
C ASP A 106 7.87 6.64 1.43
N VAL A 107 7.17 6.18 0.39
CA VAL A 107 6.12 5.17 0.52
C VAL A 107 6.73 3.78 0.52
N ASP A 108 6.64 3.09 1.66
CA ASP A 108 7.09 1.70 1.83
C ASP A 108 6.04 0.73 1.31
N TRP A 109 6.32 0.10 0.19
CA TRP A 109 5.45 -0.89 -0.45
C TRP A 109 5.85 -2.31 -0.13
N SER A 110 4.88 -3.14 0.25
CA SER A 110 5.09 -4.57 0.44
C SER A 110 3.98 -5.42 -0.17
N ILE A 111 4.36 -6.49 -0.86
CA ILE A 111 3.43 -7.52 -1.32
C ILE A 111 3.17 -8.45 -0.12
N LYS A 112 1.92 -8.60 0.29
CA LYS A 112 1.51 -9.45 1.41
C LYS A 112 1.11 -10.83 0.97
N GLU A 113 0.49 -10.92 -0.18
CA GLU A 113 0.06 -12.16 -0.78
C GLU A 113 0.04 -11.99 -2.30
N CYS A 114 0.47 -13.02 -3.01
CA CYS A 114 0.36 -13.09 -4.45
C CYS A 114 -0.02 -14.51 -4.83
N ASN A 115 -1.20 -14.71 -5.37
CA ASN A 115 -1.70 -16.00 -5.82
C ASN A 115 -2.28 -15.88 -7.24
N THR A 116 -2.88 -16.93 -7.77
CA THR A 116 -3.42 -16.96 -9.13
C THR A 116 -4.68 -16.11 -9.32
N VAL A 117 -5.31 -15.65 -8.22
CA VAL A 117 -6.58 -14.92 -8.25
C VAL A 117 -6.37 -13.43 -8.02
N TYR A 118 -5.50 -13.07 -7.05
CA TYR A 118 -5.25 -11.68 -6.66
C TYR A 118 -3.85 -11.48 -6.08
N THR A 119 -3.47 -10.23 -5.96
CA THR A 119 -2.31 -9.76 -5.21
C THR A 119 -2.77 -8.78 -4.14
N SER A 120 -2.37 -9.01 -2.88
CA SER A 120 -2.60 -8.10 -1.76
C SER A 120 -1.34 -7.29 -1.48
N LEU A 121 -1.50 -5.99 -1.36
CA LEU A 121 -0.42 -5.01 -1.24
C LEU A 121 -0.66 -4.11 -0.03
N LEU A 122 0.42 -3.64 0.54
CA LEU A 122 0.38 -2.71 1.66
C LEU A 122 1.36 -1.56 1.40
N ALA A 123 0.87 -0.33 1.51
CA ALA A 123 1.67 0.89 1.54
C ALA A 123 1.68 1.49 2.94
N ARG A 124 2.85 1.97 3.41
CA ARG A 124 3.01 2.71 4.65
C ARG A 124 3.81 3.97 4.38
N TYR A 125 3.35 5.09 4.89
CA TYR A 125 3.97 6.39 4.72
C TYR A 125 3.45 7.37 5.76
N GLN A 126 4.02 8.56 5.79
CA GLN A 126 3.51 9.67 6.60
C GLN A 126 3.01 10.80 5.71
N VAL A 127 2.00 11.48 6.21
CA VAL A 127 1.53 12.73 5.63
C VAL A 127 1.55 13.84 6.67
N THR A 128 1.72 15.06 6.19
CA THR A 128 1.51 16.28 6.96
C THR A 128 0.32 17.04 6.39
N CYS A 129 -0.45 17.67 7.27
CA CYS A 129 -1.51 18.59 6.90
C CYS A 129 -1.58 19.72 7.90
N THR A 130 -2.30 20.78 7.53
CA THR A 130 -2.57 21.90 8.44
C THR A 130 -3.87 21.60 9.19
N GLY A 131 -3.79 21.47 10.51
CA GLY A 131 -4.95 21.32 11.38
C GLY A 131 -5.78 22.60 11.50
N ASP A 132 -6.93 22.50 12.15
CA ASP A 132 -7.87 23.61 12.35
C ASP A 132 -7.25 24.81 13.09
N SER A 133 -6.28 24.57 13.95
CA SER A 133 -5.52 25.60 14.69
C SER A 133 -4.41 26.28 13.86
N GLY A 134 -4.21 25.87 12.59
CA GLY A 134 -3.13 26.32 11.73
C GLY A 134 -1.79 25.65 12.01
N GLU A 135 -1.74 24.66 12.87
CA GLU A 135 -0.53 23.89 13.17
C GLU A 135 -0.33 22.76 12.18
N VAL A 136 0.94 22.42 11.91
CA VAL A 136 1.27 21.25 11.09
C VAL A 136 1.12 20.00 11.95
N GLU A 137 0.28 19.11 11.51
CA GLU A 137 0.04 17.79 12.09
C GLU A 137 0.63 16.70 11.20
N THR A 138 1.14 15.64 11.81
CA THR A 138 1.73 14.50 11.11
C THR A 138 0.93 13.24 11.42
N TYR A 139 0.66 12.43 10.39
CA TYR A 139 -0.08 11.20 10.52
C TYR A 139 0.68 10.03 9.89
N ASN A 140 0.66 8.88 10.57
CA ASN A 140 1.01 7.60 9.97
C ASN A 140 -0.17 7.09 9.14
N VAL A 141 0.09 6.77 7.89
CA VAL A 141 -0.91 6.23 6.97
C VAL A 141 -0.55 4.81 6.56
N LYS A 142 -1.56 3.98 6.52
CA LYS A 142 -1.48 2.61 6.04
C LYS A 142 -2.59 2.39 5.02
N GLU A 143 -2.22 2.00 3.80
CA GLU A 143 -3.15 1.62 2.74
C GLU A 143 -3.01 0.15 2.42
N PHE A 144 -4.13 -0.52 2.27
CA PHE A 144 -4.23 -1.90 1.81
C PHE A 144 -4.94 -1.92 0.46
N PHE A 145 -4.42 -2.73 -0.45
CA PHE A 145 -5.00 -2.97 -1.77
C PHE A 145 -5.08 -4.47 -2.02
N ARG A 146 -6.22 -4.94 -2.52
CA ARG A 146 -6.34 -6.26 -3.14
C ARG A 146 -6.70 -6.07 -4.60
N VAL A 147 -5.82 -6.51 -5.48
CA VAL A 147 -5.90 -6.25 -6.91
C VAL A 147 -5.89 -7.56 -7.67
N ARG A 148 -6.72 -7.67 -8.69
CA ARG A 148 -6.73 -8.76 -9.65
C ARG A 148 -6.40 -8.23 -11.03
N CYS A 149 -5.51 -8.95 -11.75
CA CYS A 149 -5.31 -8.80 -13.18
C CYS A 149 -5.95 -9.97 -13.91
N ASN A 150 -6.84 -9.69 -14.84
CA ASN A 150 -7.44 -10.72 -15.68
C ASN A 150 -7.39 -10.28 -17.14
N ALA A 151 -6.70 -11.05 -17.97
CA ALA A 151 -6.50 -10.76 -19.40
C ALA A 151 -6.01 -9.31 -19.65
N GLY A 152 -5.13 -8.80 -18.79
CA GLY A 152 -4.56 -7.45 -18.89
C GLY A 152 -5.45 -6.33 -18.30
N GLN A 153 -6.67 -6.66 -17.88
CA GLN A 153 -7.55 -5.71 -17.19
C GLN A 153 -7.35 -5.78 -15.68
N MET A 154 -7.27 -4.61 -15.05
CA MET A 154 -7.06 -4.47 -13.61
C MET A 154 -8.38 -4.24 -12.88
N TYR A 155 -8.52 -4.88 -11.73
CA TYR A 155 -9.68 -4.78 -10.85
C TYR A 155 -9.22 -4.49 -9.43
N LEU A 156 -9.75 -3.46 -8.80
CA LEU A 156 -9.60 -3.22 -7.37
C LEU A 156 -10.68 -4.04 -6.64
N LEU A 157 -10.28 -5.10 -5.94
CA LEU A 157 -11.22 -6.00 -5.25
C LEU A 157 -11.48 -5.55 -3.81
N ASP A 158 -10.52 -4.86 -3.22
CA ASP A 158 -10.61 -4.33 -1.87
C ASP A 158 -9.61 -3.19 -1.69
N TYR A 159 -9.99 -2.20 -0.92
CA TYR A 159 -9.17 -1.06 -0.55
C TYR A 159 -9.50 -0.62 0.86
N SER A 160 -8.49 -0.30 1.64
CA SER A 160 -8.67 0.41 2.90
C SER A 160 -7.50 1.32 3.19
N ARG A 161 -7.77 2.47 3.80
CA ARG A 161 -6.78 3.42 4.32
C ARG A 161 -7.11 3.75 5.76
N THR A 162 -6.11 3.68 6.62
CA THR A 162 -6.19 4.18 8.00
C THR A 162 -5.13 5.25 8.21
N MET A 163 -5.49 6.29 8.95
CA MET A 163 -4.57 7.34 9.37
C MET A 163 -4.62 7.55 10.89
N ASN A 164 -3.45 7.67 11.49
CA ASN A 164 -3.32 7.89 12.93
C ASN A 164 -2.36 9.04 13.19
N GLN A 165 -2.82 10.03 13.95
CA GLN A 165 -2.01 11.18 14.32
C GLN A 165 -0.79 10.75 15.14
N ILE A 166 0.37 11.32 14.81
CA ILE A 166 1.58 11.17 15.62
C ILE A 166 1.55 12.25 16.69
N PHE A 167 1.40 11.81 17.93
CA PHE A 167 1.40 12.73 19.06
C PHE A 167 2.80 13.34 19.26
N ASN A 168 2.87 14.67 19.26
CA ASN A 168 4.09 15.40 19.60
C ASN A 168 4.05 15.75 21.10
N GLY A 169 4.73 14.97 21.94
CA GLY A 169 4.75 15.15 23.39
C GLY A 169 5.51 16.39 23.89
N ASN A 170 6.03 17.22 23.00
CA ASN A 170 6.76 18.45 23.33
C ASN A 170 5.89 19.73 23.22
N LYS A 171 4.57 19.56 23.22
CA LYS A 171 3.61 20.66 23.27
C LYS A 171 2.84 20.65 24.57
#